data_1a45104fcd044204a69c1577a31ddc75
#
_entry.id   1a45104fcd044204a69c1577a31ddc75
#
_cell.length_a   1.000
_cell.length_b   1.000
_cell.length_c   1.000
_cell.angle_alpha   90.00
_cell.angle_beta   90.00
_cell.angle_gamma   90.00
#
_symmetry.space_group_name_H-M   'P 1'
#
loop_
_entity.id
_entity.type
_entity.pdbx_description
1 polymer ?
#
loop_
_entity_poly.entity_id
_entity_poly.type
_entity_poly.pdbx_seq_one_letter_code
_entity_poly.pdbx_strand_id
1 'polypeptide(L)'
;MDFYSTKLLQKVKAHLKNGGLIAYPTESCYGFGCDPFNYKAIAKLIKVKGRSKTKGLIVISSSTSQLHKLIQPIANDQKTKLAKYWPGFYSLILRVTSKVPRNLIGSHSKVAVRVSLHPHVKQLCYSLNTPLVSTSANKSGHH
;
A
#
# COMPACT_ATOMS: atom_id res chain seq x y z
N MET A 1 -13.54 17.10 0.11
CA MET A 1 -13.17 17.54 -1.26
C MET A 1 -12.68 16.33 -2.05
N ASP A 2 -13.26 16.13 -3.23
CA ASP A 2 -12.89 15.02 -4.09
C ASP A 2 -11.78 15.47 -5.06
N PHE A 3 -10.62 14.84 -4.99
CA PHE A 3 -9.49 15.11 -5.88
C PHE A 3 -9.59 14.37 -7.20
N TYR A 4 -10.43 13.32 -7.26
CA TYR A 4 -10.55 12.45 -8.42
C TYR A 4 -12.02 12.26 -8.79
N SER A 5 -12.32 12.30 -10.09
CA SER A 5 -13.67 12.03 -10.57
C SER A 5 -14.03 10.55 -10.40
N THR A 6 -15.32 10.27 -10.28
CA THR A 6 -15.82 8.89 -10.22
C THR A 6 -15.39 8.08 -11.44
N LYS A 7 -15.45 8.71 -12.63
CA LYS A 7 -15.04 8.07 -13.88
C LYS A 7 -13.58 7.68 -13.88
N LEU A 8 -12.71 8.56 -13.40
CA LEU A 8 -11.27 8.27 -13.28
C LEU A 8 -11.03 7.15 -12.28
N LEU A 9 -11.69 7.18 -11.13
CA LEU A 9 -11.53 6.15 -10.11
C LEU A 9 -11.98 4.78 -10.61
N GLN A 10 -13.04 4.70 -11.41
CA GLN A 10 -13.46 3.45 -12.04
C GLN A 10 -12.41 2.90 -12.99
N LYS A 11 -11.77 3.76 -13.79
CA LYS A 11 -10.67 3.38 -14.67
C LYS A 11 -9.46 2.87 -13.88
N VAL A 12 -9.10 3.56 -12.82
CA VAL A 12 -7.98 3.18 -11.95
C VAL A 12 -8.26 1.82 -11.30
N LYS A 13 -9.47 1.62 -10.82
CA LYS A 13 -9.86 0.34 -10.19
C LYS A 13 -9.72 -0.83 -11.17
N ALA A 14 -10.21 -0.67 -12.39
CA ALA A 14 -10.10 -1.70 -13.42
C ALA A 14 -8.62 -1.96 -13.78
N HIS A 15 -7.83 -0.91 -13.90
CA HIS A 15 -6.41 -1.01 -14.21
C HIS A 15 -5.65 -1.78 -13.13
N LEU A 16 -5.91 -1.48 -11.86
CA LEU A 16 -5.30 -2.20 -10.73
C LEU A 16 -5.70 -3.67 -10.70
N LYS A 17 -6.98 -3.97 -10.93
CA LYS A 17 -7.47 -5.35 -10.99
C LYS A 17 -6.77 -6.17 -12.07
N ASN A 18 -6.44 -5.52 -13.19
CA ASN A 18 -5.75 -6.16 -14.31
C ASN A 18 -4.23 -6.22 -14.13
N GLY A 19 -3.74 -5.91 -12.94
CA GLY A 19 -2.31 -5.97 -12.63
C GLY A 19 -1.53 -4.74 -13.05
N GLY A 20 -2.21 -3.61 -13.28
CA GLY A 20 -1.57 -2.36 -13.67
C GLY A 20 -0.90 -1.64 -12.51
N LEU A 21 0.04 -0.77 -12.84
CA LEU A 21 0.70 0.12 -11.90
C LEU A 21 0.11 1.51 -12.03
N ILE A 22 0.11 2.26 -10.93
CA ILE A 22 -0.32 3.67 -10.92
C ILE A 22 0.74 4.54 -10.28
N ALA A 23 0.74 5.82 -10.63
CA ALA A 23 1.51 6.86 -9.95
C ALA A 23 0.53 7.82 -9.28
N TYR A 24 0.83 8.25 -8.06
CA TYR A 24 -0.05 9.12 -7.29
C TYR A 24 0.76 9.98 -6.31
N PRO A 25 0.23 11.15 -5.88
CA PRO A 25 0.92 12.00 -4.92
C PRO A 25 0.89 11.41 -3.51
N THR A 26 2.00 11.57 -2.79
CA THR A 26 2.16 11.16 -1.39
C THR A 26 2.72 12.32 -0.55
N GLU A 27 2.98 12.06 0.74
CA GLU A 27 3.51 13.07 1.66
C GLU A 27 4.85 13.64 1.22
N SER A 28 5.71 12.82 0.57
CA SER A 28 7.07 13.25 0.22
C SER A 28 7.23 13.60 -1.25
N CYS A 29 6.54 12.89 -2.14
CA CYS A 29 6.66 13.08 -3.59
C CYS A 29 5.58 12.26 -4.28
N TYR A 30 5.83 11.79 -5.50
CA TYR A 30 4.98 10.81 -6.17
C TYR A 30 5.37 9.41 -5.76
N GLY A 31 4.37 8.54 -5.62
CA GLY A 31 4.54 7.12 -5.39
C GLY A 31 4.10 6.31 -6.58
N PHE A 32 4.71 5.14 -6.75
CA PHE A 32 4.19 4.08 -7.60
C PHE A 32 3.48 3.06 -6.73
N GLY A 33 2.36 2.55 -7.23
CA GLY A 33 1.59 1.57 -6.48
C GLY A 33 0.88 0.56 -7.35
N CYS A 34 0.40 -0.47 -6.68
CA CYS A 34 -0.39 -1.52 -7.30
C CYS A 34 -1.24 -2.21 -6.23
N ASP A 35 -2.06 -3.15 -6.67
CA ASP A 35 -2.87 -3.99 -5.79
C ASP A 35 -1.94 -4.91 -4.96
N PRO A 36 -1.98 -4.84 -3.62
CA PRO A 36 -1.09 -5.64 -2.77
C PRO A 36 -1.40 -7.14 -2.80
N PHE A 37 -2.53 -7.54 -3.37
CA PHE A 37 -2.92 -8.95 -3.49
C PHE A 37 -2.64 -9.53 -4.88
N ASN A 38 -2.07 -8.74 -5.79
CA ASN A 38 -1.80 -9.17 -7.17
C ASN A 38 -0.31 -9.46 -7.34
N TYR A 39 0.05 -10.74 -7.37
CA TYR A 39 1.44 -11.18 -7.51
C TYR A 39 2.11 -10.61 -8.76
N LYS A 40 1.42 -10.64 -9.90
CA LYS A 40 1.98 -10.17 -11.18
C LYS A 40 2.23 -8.66 -11.16
N ALA A 41 1.32 -7.90 -10.55
CA ALA A 41 1.47 -6.45 -10.42
C ALA A 41 2.67 -6.11 -9.54
N ILE A 42 2.83 -6.81 -8.43
CA ILE A 42 3.96 -6.62 -7.52
C ILE A 42 5.28 -6.96 -8.23
N ALA A 43 5.32 -8.06 -8.97
CA ALA A 43 6.51 -8.44 -9.74
C ALA A 43 6.89 -7.37 -10.75
N LYS A 44 5.91 -6.80 -11.43
CA LYS A 44 6.11 -5.70 -12.39
C LYS A 44 6.65 -4.45 -11.68
N LEU A 45 6.09 -4.11 -10.53
CA LEU A 45 6.52 -2.96 -9.74
C LEU A 45 7.98 -3.11 -9.27
N ILE A 46 8.34 -4.29 -8.79
CA ILE A 46 9.71 -4.59 -8.36
C ILE A 46 10.67 -4.42 -9.52
N LYS A 47 10.31 -4.91 -10.70
CA LYS A 47 11.13 -4.82 -11.90
C LYS A 47 11.31 -3.36 -12.35
N VAL A 48 10.23 -2.60 -12.42
CA VAL A 48 10.26 -1.18 -12.81
C VAL A 48 11.10 -0.37 -11.83
N LYS A 49 10.97 -0.67 -10.54
CA LYS A 49 11.70 0.00 -9.47
C LYS A 49 13.19 -0.37 -9.45
N GLY A 50 13.56 -1.51 -10.00
CA GLY A 50 14.92 -2.05 -9.86
C GLY A 50 15.21 -2.49 -8.43
N ARG A 51 14.18 -2.92 -7.70
CA ARG A 51 14.28 -3.25 -6.28
C ARG A 51 14.69 -4.71 -6.09
N SER A 52 15.45 -4.99 -5.03
CA SER A 52 15.80 -6.36 -4.67
C SER A 52 14.55 -7.17 -4.30
N LYS A 53 14.46 -8.41 -4.78
CA LYS A 53 13.34 -9.32 -4.49
C LYS A 53 13.28 -9.73 -3.01
N THR A 54 14.38 -9.59 -2.27
CA THR A 54 14.43 -9.93 -0.84
C THR A 54 13.87 -8.83 0.06
N LYS A 55 13.78 -7.60 -0.44
CA LYS A 55 13.20 -6.47 0.31
C LYS A 55 11.68 -6.48 0.17
N GLY A 56 10.99 -6.33 1.28
CA GLY A 56 9.55 -6.12 1.28
C GLY A 56 9.18 -4.74 0.76
N LEU A 57 7.90 -4.57 0.48
CA LEU A 57 7.30 -3.31 0.04
C LEU A 57 6.41 -2.74 1.14
N ILE A 58 6.19 -1.43 1.11
CA ILE A 58 5.32 -0.76 2.06
C ILE A 58 3.90 -0.75 1.49
N VAL A 59 2.91 -0.96 2.35
CA VAL A 59 1.49 -0.85 1.99
C VAL A 59 0.89 0.35 2.71
N ILE A 60 0.13 1.16 2.01
CA ILE A 60 -0.60 2.30 2.56
C ILE A 60 -2.10 2.03 2.51
N SER A 61 -2.82 2.65 3.43
CA SER A 61 -4.25 2.44 3.61
C SER A 61 -4.93 3.74 4.06
N SER A 62 -6.24 3.81 3.86
CA SER A 62 -7.07 4.91 4.35
C SER A 62 -7.52 4.73 5.80
N SER A 63 -7.52 3.49 6.29
CA SER A 63 -7.94 3.17 7.66
C SER A 63 -7.35 1.84 8.11
N THR A 64 -7.30 1.64 9.42
CA THR A 64 -6.85 0.37 9.99
C THR A 64 -7.76 -0.80 9.57
N SER A 65 -9.07 -0.58 9.53
CA SER A 65 -10.04 -1.62 9.16
C SER A 65 -9.84 -2.12 7.73
N GLN A 66 -9.29 -1.31 6.84
CA GLN A 66 -9.03 -1.70 5.45
C GLN A 66 -7.95 -2.77 5.34
N LEU A 67 -7.16 -2.97 6.38
CA LEU A 67 -6.02 -3.89 6.38
C LEU A 67 -6.38 -5.32 6.76
N HIS A 68 -7.65 -5.63 7.02
CA HIS A 68 -8.07 -6.92 7.60
C HIS A 68 -7.71 -8.15 6.76
N LYS A 69 -7.59 -8.01 5.44
CA LYS A 69 -7.17 -9.10 4.55
C LYS A 69 -5.65 -9.23 4.44
N LEU A 70 -4.95 -8.17 4.81
CA LEU A 70 -3.50 -8.06 4.65
C LEU A 70 -2.75 -8.54 5.89
N ILE A 71 -3.20 -8.11 7.06
CA ILE A 71 -2.53 -8.36 8.34
C ILE A 71 -3.37 -9.25 9.23
N GLN A 72 -2.70 -9.98 10.12
CA GLN A 72 -3.35 -10.80 11.11
C GLN A 72 -4.15 -9.92 12.10
N PRO A 73 -5.19 -10.47 12.74
CA PRO A 73 -5.99 -9.70 13.70
C PRO A 73 -5.13 -9.06 14.78
N ILE A 74 -5.48 -7.80 15.11
CA ILE A 74 -4.76 -7.01 16.11
C ILE A 74 -5.55 -7.09 17.43
N ALA A 75 -4.86 -7.43 18.51
CA ALA A 75 -5.46 -7.48 19.85
C ALA A 75 -5.89 -6.06 20.29
N ASN A 76 -6.89 -5.99 21.18
CA ASN A 76 -7.46 -4.71 21.62
C ASN A 76 -6.43 -3.80 22.30
N ASP A 77 -5.52 -4.34 23.09
CA ASP A 77 -4.45 -3.59 23.72
C ASP A 77 -3.47 -3.02 22.68
N GLN A 78 -3.20 -3.77 21.63
CA GLN A 78 -2.38 -3.31 20.50
C GLN A 78 -3.08 -2.22 19.70
N LYS A 79 -4.40 -2.32 19.51
CA LYS A 79 -5.18 -1.28 18.83
C LYS A 79 -5.07 0.06 19.54
N THR A 80 -5.08 0.06 20.85
CA THR A 80 -4.90 1.27 21.66
C THR A 80 -3.53 1.90 21.43
N LYS A 81 -2.48 1.08 21.32
CA LYS A 81 -1.12 1.54 21.03
C LYS A 81 -1.00 2.08 19.60
N LEU A 82 -1.62 1.39 18.64
CA LEU A 82 -1.60 1.82 17.24
C LEU A 82 -2.27 3.17 17.03
N ALA A 83 -3.29 3.50 17.82
CA ALA A 83 -4.00 4.76 17.73
C ALA A 83 -3.10 5.97 18.02
N LYS A 84 -1.94 5.78 18.63
CA LYS A 84 -0.93 6.82 18.86
C LYS A 84 -0.16 7.18 17.60
N TYR A 85 -0.08 6.27 16.64
CA TYR A 85 0.75 6.39 15.43
C TYR A 85 -0.08 6.57 14.16
N TRP A 86 -1.29 6.02 14.12
CA TRP A 86 -2.15 6.03 12.95
C TRP A 86 -3.47 6.75 13.19
N PRO A 87 -3.93 7.51 12.21
CA PRO A 87 -3.25 7.86 10.95
C PRO A 87 -2.05 8.77 11.19
N GLY A 88 -1.03 8.68 10.32
CA GLY A 88 0.16 9.52 10.44
C GLY A 88 1.32 9.06 9.57
N PHE A 89 2.50 9.51 9.92
CA PHE A 89 3.70 9.28 9.12
C PHE A 89 4.44 7.98 9.47
N TYR A 90 3.97 7.25 10.47
CA TYR A 90 4.65 6.04 10.93
C TYR A 90 4.24 4.82 10.13
N SER A 91 5.24 4.10 9.62
CA SER A 91 5.05 2.75 9.07
C SER A 91 5.32 1.75 10.17
N LEU A 92 4.39 0.84 10.39
CA LEU A 92 4.50 -0.18 11.42
C LEU A 92 4.66 -1.55 10.78
N ILE A 93 5.42 -2.43 11.42
CA ILE A 93 5.74 -3.75 10.88
C ILE A 93 4.82 -4.78 11.54
N LEU A 94 3.95 -5.40 10.75
CA LEU A 94 2.91 -6.30 11.24
C LEU A 94 2.92 -7.62 10.49
N ARG A 95 2.46 -8.67 11.16
CA ARG A 95 2.37 -10.02 10.58
C ARG A 95 1.29 -10.08 9.51
N VAL A 96 1.61 -10.74 8.39
CA VAL A 96 0.69 -10.88 7.26
C VAL A 96 -0.22 -12.09 7.40
N THR A 97 -1.35 -12.05 6.67
CA THR A 97 -2.24 -13.20 6.51
C THR A 97 -1.70 -14.13 5.41
N SER A 98 -2.27 -15.33 5.30
CA SER A 98 -1.91 -16.28 4.25
C SER A 98 -2.35 -15.83 2.85
N LYS A 99 -3.19 -14.79 2.74
CA LYS A 99 -3.68 -14.26 1.46
C LYS A 99 -2.66 -13.38 0.74
N VAL A 100 -1.61 -12.97 1.43
CA VAL A 100 -0.61 -12.03 0.91
C VAL A 100 0.35 -12.76 -0.04
N PRO A 101 0.59 -12.23 -1.26
CA PRO A 101 1.61 -12.79 -2.15
C PRO A 101 3.00 -12.70 -1.52
N ARG A 102 3.81 -13.72 -1.75
CA ARG A 102 5.15 -13.79 -1.15
C ARG A 102 6.04 -12.64 -1.56
N ASN A 103 5.91 -12.16 -2.79
CA ASN A 103 6.76 -11.08 -3.28
C ASN A 103 6.45 -9.72 -2.63
N LEU A 104 5.32 -9.58 -1.94
CA LEU A 104 5.02 -8.37 -1.18
C LEU A 104 5.97 -8.21 0.01
N ILE A 105 6.27 -9.30 0.68
CA ILE A 105 7.07 -9.30 1.91
C ILE A 105 8.55 -9.66 1.68
N GLY A 106 8.90 -10.09 0.48
CA GLY A 106 10.27 -10.51 0.18
C GLY A 106 10.67 -11.72 1.01
N SER A 107 11.82 -11.63 1.69
CA SER A 107 12.31 -12.70 2.57
C SER A 107 11.78 -12.61 4.00
N HIS A 108 10.86 -11.68 4.27
CA HIS A 108 10.32 -11.44 5.61
C HIS A 108 8.99 -12.16 5.83
N SER A 109 8.51 -12.17 7.06
CA SER A 109 7.20 -12.71 7.45
C SER A 109 6.20 -11.61 7.81
N LYS A 110 6.64 -10.36 7.74
CA LYS A 110 5.89 -9.17 8.13
C LYS A 110 5.90 -8.15 7.02
N VAL A 111 4.93 -7.25 7.05
CA VAL A 111 4.81 -6.16 6.09
C VAL A 111 4.86 -4.81 6.81
N ALA A 112 5.48 -3.83 6.17
CA ALA A 112 5.45 -2.44 6.64
C ALA A 112 4.16 -1.79 6.15
N VAL A 113 3.38 -1.22 7.06
CA VAL A 113 2.06 -0.66 6.76
C VAL A 113 1.94 0.75 7.35
N ARG A 114 1.26 1.61 6.61
CA ARG A 114 0.96 2.97 7.07
C ARG A 114 -0.50 3.30 6.80
N VAL A 115 -1.17 3.87 7.79
CA VAL A 115 -2.47 4.52 7.59
C VAL A 115 -2.19 6.01 7.38
N SER A 116 -2.39 6.47 6.15
CA SER A 116 -1.92 7.78 5.71
C SER A 116 -2.89 8.91 6.10
N LEU A 117 -2.31 10.08 6.41
CA LEU A 117 -3.06 11.33 6.56
C LEU A 117 -3.15 12.10 5.24
N HIS A 118 -2.39 11.72 4.22
CA HIS A 118 -2.36 12.46 2.95
C HIS A 118 -3.72 12.39 2.26
N PRO A 119 -4.34 13.54 1.92
CA PRO A 119 -5.71 13.54 1.39
C PRO A 119 -5.89 12.72 0.11
N HIS A 120 -4.94 12.78 -0.82
CA HIS A 120 -5.00 12.01 -2.06
C HIS A 120 -4.93 10.51 -1.81
N VAL A 121 -4.04 10.09 -0.92
CA VAL A 121 -3.90 8.67 -0.55
C VAL A 121 -5.17 8.18 0.13
N LYS A 122 -5.71 8.96 1.05
CA LYS A 122 -6.96 8.62 1.75
C LYS A 122 -8.10 8.44 0.77
N GLN A 123 -8.28 9.37 -0.17
CA GLN A 123 -9.35 9.28 -1.16
C GLN A 123 -9.15 8.08 -2.08
N LEU A 124 -7.94 7.85 -2.56
CA LEU A 124 -7.65 6.70 -3.44
C LEU A 124 -7.99 5.39 -2.75
N CYS A 125 -7.43 5.14 -1.59
CA CYS A 125 -7.64 3.87 -0.89
C CYS A 125 -9.10 3.69 -0.46
N TYR A 126 -9.75 4.75 0.00
CA TYR A 126 -11.16 4.70 0.37
C TYR A 126 -12.04 4.42 -0.84
N SER A 127 -11.88 5.18 -1.93
CA SER A 127 -12.72 5.07 -3.12
C SER A 127 -12.49 3.76 -3.88
N LEU A 128 -11.26 3.27 -3.89
CA LEU A 128 -10.92 1.99 -4.52
C LEU A 128 -11.23 0.80 -3.60
N ASN A 129 -11.54 1.07 -2.35
CA ASN A 129 -11.83 0.06 -1.32
C ASN A 129 -10.72 -0.99 -1.20
N THR A 130 -9.48 -0.53 -1.25
CA THR A 130 -8.31 -1.40 -1.12
C THR A 130 -7.11 -0.61 -0.61
N PRO A 131 -6.24 -1.22 0.20
CA PRO A 131 -4.92 -0.65 0.42
C PRO A 131 -4.10 -0.72 -0.87
N LEU A 132 -3.01 0.04 -0.93
CA LEU A 132 -2.14 0.09 -2.10
C LEU A 132 -0.71 -0.19 -1.68
N VAL A 133 0.01 -0.94 -2.50
CA VAL A 133 1.47 -0.98 -2.40
C VAL A 133 1.98 0.41 -2.74
N SER A 134 2.97 0.88 -2.00
CA SER A 134 3.54 2.21 -2.19
C SER A 134 5.05 2.14 -2.20
N THR A 135 5.65 2.72 -3.25
CA THR A 135 7.10 2.92 -3.32
C THR A 135 7.34 4.26 -4.03
N SER A 136 8.49 4.87 -3.77
CA SER A 136 8.81 6.16 -4.41
C SER A 136 8.92 6.00 -5.93
N ALA A 137 8.57 7.06 -6.68
CA ALA A 137 8.51 7.03 -8.14
C ALA A 137 9.88 7.24 -8.78
N ASN A 138 10.94 6.66 -8.21
CA ASN A 138 12.30 6.68 -8.73
C ASN A 138 12.89 5.26 -8.64
N LYS A 139 13.93 5.00 -9.39
CA LYS A 139 14.62 3.71 -9.25
C LYS A 139 15.28 3.60 -7.87
N SER A 140 15.38 2.38 -7.34
CA SER A 140 16.03 2.12 -6.06
C SER A 140 17.45 2.71 -6.05
N GLY A 141 17.75 3.50 -5.02
CA GLY A 141 19.05 4.14 -4.87
C GLY A 141 19.24 5.42 -5.68
N HIS A 142 18.26 5.86 -6.45
CA HIS A 142 18.27 7.09 -7.23
C HIS A 142 17.28 8.10 -6.67
N HIS A 143 17.70 9.32 -6.51
CA HIS A 143 16.90 10.41 -5.96
C HIS A 143 16.68 11.54 -6.97
#